data_71f2bb30965dc4defae697cd9c037c50
#
_entry.id   71f2bb30965dc4defae697cd9c037c50
#
_cell.length_a   1.000
_cell.length_b   1.000
_cell.length_c   1.000
_cell.angle_alpha   90.00
_cell.angle_beta   90.00
_cell.angle_gamma   90.00
#
_symmetry.space_group_name_H-M   'P 1'
#
loop_
_entity.id
_entity.type
_entity.pdbx_description
1 polymer ?
#
loop_
_entity_poly.entity_id
_entity_poly.type
_entity_poly.pdbx_seq_one_letter_code
_entity_poly.pdbx_strand_id
1 'polypeptide(L)'
;MEIALDKTLHHEPWNKGKLIGQKAPLKLKDIWAIRIRLQLAHRTRDMALFNLAVDSKLRGCDLVKLRVRDVSHGDLIAARTIVMQQKTQRPVQFEITEPTRDAVAAWIKCGNLKSEDYLFPSRLHTSPHLSTRQYARIVEGWVTD
;
A
#
# COMPACT_ATOMS: atom_id res chain seq x y z
N MET A 1 -35.37 -9.34 11.58
CA MET A 1 -35.02 -9.36 11.73
C MET A 1 -34.43 -9.58 11.56
N GLU A 2 -34.43 -9.43 11.28
CA GLU A 2 -33.98 -9.52 11.20
C GLU A 2 -33.39 -9.15 10.82
N ILE A 3 -33.68 -8.89 10.60
CA ILE A 3 -33.16 -8.67 10.36
C ILE A 3 -32.57 -8.37 10.06
N ALA A 4 -32.88 -8.20 9.92
CA ALA A 4 -32.41 -8.00 9.87
C ALA A 4 -31.78 -7.95 9.55
N LEU A 5 -31.65 -7.98 9.46
CA LEU A 5 -31.09 -8.08 9.39
C LEU A 5 -30.80 -8.03 9.11
N ASP A 6 -31.04 -8.03 9.01
CA ASP A 6 -30.78 -8.15 8.93
C ASP A 6 -30.44 -7.91 8.65
N LYS A 7 -30.60 -7.77 8.46
CA LYS A 7 -30.29 -7.68 8.39
C LYS A 7 -29.85 -7.32 8.16
N THR A 8 -30.17 -7.36 8.06
CA THR A 8 -29.83 -7.28 8.02
C THR A 8 -29.49 -7.28 7.68
N LEU A 9 -29.85 -7.32 7.61
CA LEU A 9 -29.67 -7.56 7.38
C LEU A 9 -29.62 -7.73 6.97
N HIS A 10 -29.94 -7.70 6.89
CA HIS A 10 -29.75 -8.14 6.53
C HIS A 10 -29.65 -8.20 5.72
N HIS A 11 -30.21 -7.86 6.05
CA HIS A 11 -30.33 -8.20 5.10
C HIS A 11 -29.39 -8.91 4.58
N GLU A 12 -29.65 -9.79 4.14
CA GLU A 12 -28.61 -10.34 3.53
C GLU A 12 -28.46 -9.84 2.26
N PRO A 13 -27.57 -9.12 2.18
CA PRO A 13 -27.31 -8.44 0.97
C PRO A 13 -26.65 -9.36 -0.03
N TRP A 14 -26.68 -8.91 -1.29
CA TRP A 14 -25.96 -9.52 -2.37
C TRP A 14 -24.49 -9.72 -2.04
N ASN A 15 -23.99 -8.93 -1.14
CA ASN A 15 -22.60 -9.01 -0.75
C ASN A 15 -22.39 -9.89 0.45
N LYS A 16 -23.38 -10.65 0.80
CA LYS A 16 -23.18 -11.57 1.89
C LYS A 16 -22.09 -12.54 1.50
N GLY A 17 -21.18 -12.75 2.40
CA GLY A 17 -20.02 -13.54 2.09
C GLY A 17 -18.94 -12.77 1.37
N LYS A 18 -19.29 -11.61 0.87
CA LYS A 18 -18.30 -10.68 0.33
C LYS A 18 -18.14 -9.58 1.32
N LEU A 19 -16.93 -9.13 1.43
CA LEU A 19 -16.65 -8.05 2.35
C LEU A 19 -16.66 -6.77 1.58
N ILE A 20 -17.79 -6.09 1.61
CA ILE A 20 -17.89 -4.80 0.94
C ILE A 20 -16.88 -3.87 1.57
N GLY A 21 -16.14 -3.20 0.76
CA GLY A 21 -15.09 -2.32 1.24
C GLY A 21 -13.89 -3.03 1.77
N GLN A 22 -13.92 -4.34 1.78
CA GLN A 22 -12.77 -5.16 2.12
C GLN A 22 -12.54 -6.13 1.00
N LYS A 23 -11.31 -6.26 0.61
CA LYS A 23 -10.94 -7.20 -0.41
C LYS A 23 -10.45 -8.48 0.23
N ALA A 24 -10.74 -9.60 -0.39
CA ALA A 24 -10.18 -10.86 0.06
C ALA A 24 -8.66 -10.77 0.02
N PRO A 25 -7.97 -11.40 0.96
CA PRO A 25 -6.51 -11.39 0.92
C PRO A 25 -6.01 -12.03 -0.36
N LEU A 26 -4.95 -11.47 -0.91
CA LEU A 26 -4.30 -12.04 -2.07
C LEU A 26 -3.62 -13.35 -1.69
N LYS A 27 -3.75 -14.33 -2.56
CA LYS A 27 -3.03 -15.57 -2.39
C LYS A 27 -1.56 -15.38 -2.74
N LEU A 28 -0.72 -16.23 -2.20
CA LEU A 28 0.71 -16.14 -2.45
C LEU A 28 1.04 -16.14 -3.94
N LYS A 29 0.35 -16.97 -4.71
CA LYS A 29 0.60 -17.01 -6.16
C LYS A 29 0.21 -15.70 -6.84
N ASP A 30 -0.81 -15.03 -6.32
CA ASP A 30 -1.22 -13.74 -6.88
C ASP A 30 -0.20 -12.66 -6.59
N ILE A 31 0.38 -12.68 -5.39
CA ILE A 31 1.44 -11.76 -5.03
C ILE A 31 2.64 -11.94 -5.94
N TRP A 32 3.05 -13.18 -6.19
CA TRP A 32 4.16 -13.47 -7.10
C TRP A 32 3.86 -12.99 -8.51
N ALA A 33 2.64 -13.25 -9.00
CA ALA A 33 2.28 -12.87 -10.36
C ALA A 33 2.31 -11.35 -10.54
N ILE A 34 1.78 -10.62 -9.56
CA ILE A 34 1.79 -9.15 -9.62
C ILE A 34 3.23 -8.63 -9.60
N ARG A 35 4.05 -9.19 -8.71
CA ARG A 35 5.43 -8.76 -8.58
C ARG A 35 6.21 -8.96 -9.87
N ILE A 36 6.03 -10.12 -10.52
CA ILE A 36 6.71 -10.40 -11.77
C ILE A 36 6.25 -9.45 -12.87
N ARG A 37 4.95 -9.18 -12.96
CA ARG A 37 4.45 -8.26 -13.97
C ARG A 37 5.00 -6.85 -13.79
N LEU A 38 5.04 -6.38 -12.56
CA LEU A 38 5.57 -5.04 -12.29
C LEU A 38 7.05 -4.97 -12.61
N GLN A 39 7.80 -6.03 -12.33
CA GLN A 39 9.22 -6.10 -12.63
C GLN A 39 9.46 -6.08 -14.14
N LEU A 40 8.72 -6.89 -14.88
CA LEU A 40 8.86 -6.95 -16.33
C LEU A 40 8.47 -5.64 -17.01
N ALA A 41 7.49 -4.93 -16.43
CA ALA A 41 7.05 -3.66 -16.96
C ALA A 41 7.91 -2.48 -16.50
N HIS A 42 8.92 -2.74 -15.69
CA HIS A 42 9.82 -1.71 -15.13
C HIS A 42 9.06 -0.61 -14.40
N ARG A 43 8.00 -0.99 -13.68
CA ARG A 43 7.20 -0.03 -12.91
C ARG A 43 7.79 0.12 -11.52
N THR A 44 8.81 0.96 -11.42
CA THR A 44 9.60 1.10 -10.19
C THR A 44 8.76 1.58 -9.02
N ARG A 45 7.94 2.61 -9.25
CA ARG A 45 7.08 3.13 -8.17
C ARG A 45 6.10 2.08 -7.69
N ASP A 46 5.43 1.43 -8.63
CA ASP A 46 4.42 0.45 -8.29
C ASP A 46 5.02 -0.75 -7.57
N MET A 47 6.23 -1.15 -7.95
CA MET A 47 6.92 -2.24 -7.28
C MET A 47 7.20 -1.89 -5.82
N ALA A 48 7.70 -0.67 -5.57
CA ALA A 48 7.96 -0.22 -4.22
C ALA A 48 6.67 -0.15 -3.40
N LEU A 49 5.63 0.41 -4.00
CA LEU A 49 4.33 0.57 -3.34
C LEU A 49 3.71 -0.79 -3.01
N PHE A 50 3.73 -1.71 -3.97
CA PHE A 50 3.17 -3.04 -3.79
C PHE A 50 3.92 -3.82 -2.70
N ASN A 51 5.25 -3.82 -2.77
CA ASN A 51 6.04 -4.56 -1.80
C ASN A 51 5.87 -3.99 -0.40
N LEU A 52 5.83 -2.66 -0.26
CA LEU A 52 5.59 -2.05 1.04
C LEU A 52 4.20 -2.37 1.57
N ALA A 53 3.20 -2.36 0.69
CA ALA A 53 1.84 -2.69 1.11
C ALA A 53 1.77 -4.11 1.66
N VAL A 54 2.44 -5.04 1.01
CA VAL A 54 2.47 -6.44 1.44
C VAL A 54 3.19 -6.58 2.78
N ASP A 55 4.37 -5.96 2.89
CA ASP A 55 5.18 -6.11 4.11
C ASP A 55 4.56 -5.41 5.31
N SER A 56 4.07 -4.20 5.10
CA SER A 56 3.60 -3.37 6.21
C SER A 56 2.19 -3.70 6.65
N LYS A 57 1.36 -4.13 5.72
CA LYS A 57 -0.07 -4.32 5.94
C LYS A 57 -0.75 -3.06 6.43
N LEU A 58 -0.16 -1.91 6.14
CA LEU A 58 -0.73 -0.63 6.50
C LEU A 58 -1.99 -0.34 5.69
N ARG A 59 -2.88 0.44 6.28
CA ARG A 59 -4.02 0.96 5.53
C ARG A 59 -3.54 1.90 4.44
N GLY A 60 -4.33 2.01 3.38
CA GLY A 60 -3.97 2.89 2.28
C GLY A 60 -3.67 4.31 2.74
N CYS A 61 -4.48 4.84 3.66
CA CYS A 61 -4.28 6.21 4.14
C CYS A 61 -2.94 6.40 4.85
N ASP A 62 -2.44 5.36 5.53
CA ASP A 62 -1.16 5.45 6.20
C ASP A 62 -0.02 5.21 5.23
N LEU A 63 -0.21 4.29 4.29
CA LEU A 63 0.80 3.96 3.31
C LEU A 63 1.15 5.15 2.42
N VAL A 64 0.14 5.85 1.92
CA VAL A 64 0.37 6.97 1.00
C VAL A 64 0.98 8.19 1.69
N LYS A 65 0.94 8.25 2.99
CA LYS A 65 1.52 9.36 3.75
C LYS A 65 2.94 9.11 4.22
N LEU A 66 3.51 7.96 3.88
CA LEU A 66 4.89 7.69 4.27
C LEU A 66 5.84 8.68 3.61
N ARG A 67 6.81 9.13 4.39
CA ARG A 67 7.89 9.96 3.88
C ARG A 67 9.14 9.10 3.73
N VAL A 68 10.06 9.57 2.92
CA VAL A 68 11.32 8.86 2.72
C VAL A 68 11.98 8.58 4.07
N ARG A 69 11.99 9.58 4.95
CA ARG A 69 12.64 9.46 6.26
C ARG A 69 12.00 8.41 7.16
N ASP A 70 10.74 8.03 6.88
CA ASP A 70 10.07 7.02 7.70
C ASP A 70 10.63 5.63 7.44
N VAL A 71 11.21 5.42 6.28
CA VAL A 71 11.71 4.09 5.89
C VAL A 71 13.21 4.07 5.61
N SER A 72 13.89 5.21 5.74
CA SER A 72 15.32 5.26 5.40
C SER A 72 16.10 6.08 6.40
N HIS A 73 17.39 5.78 6.48
CA HIS A 73 18.36 6.54 7.25
C HIS A 73 19.55 6.76 6.33
N GLY A 74 19.74 8.01 5.89
CA GLY A 74 20.76 8.29 4.89
C GLY A 74 20.43 7.55 3.60
N ASP A 75 21.39 6.80 3.10
CA ASP A 75 21.21 6.05 1.86
C ASP A 75 20.69 4.64 2.08
N LEU A 76 20.45 4.26 3.32
CA LEU A 76 20.03 2.90 3.65
C LEU A 76 18.56 2.84 3.98
N ILE A 77 17.89 1.82 3.46
CA ILE A 77 16.51 1.54 3.81
C ILE A 77 16.51 0.70 5.08
N ALA A 78 15.69 1.08 6.05
CA ALA A 78 15.62 0.38 7.32
C ALA A 78 15.04 -1.01 7.14
N ALA A 79 15.55 -1.96 7.92
CA ALA A 79 14.99 -3.32 7.92
C ALA A 79 13.69 -3.38 8.71
N ARG A 80 13.47 -2.41 9.58
CA ARG A 80 12.29 -2.36 10.45
C ARG A 80 11.96 -0.91 10.72
N THR A 81 10.66 -0.60 10.75
CA THR A 81 10.25 0.75 11.02
C THR A 81 8.96 0.77 11.84
N ILE A 82 8.70 1.92 12.45
CA ILE A 82 7.49 2.15 13.25
C ILE A 82 6.77 3.35 12.66
N VAL A 83 5.48 3.18 12.41
CA VAL A 83 4.65 4.23 11.83
C VAL A 83 3.41 4.41 12.70
N MET A 84 3.04 5.66 12.94
CA MET A 84 1.83 5.97 13.70
C MET A 84 0.62 5.89 12.79
N GLN A 85 -0.34 5.05 13.14
CA GLN A 85 -1.57 4.95 12.36
C GLN A 85 -2.44 6.18 12.60
N GLN A 86 -3.02 6.70 11.53
CA GLN A 86 -3.80 7.91 11.61
C GLN A 86 -5.11 7.73 12.38
N LYS A 87 -5.83 6.65 12.10
CA LYS A 87 -7.15 6.46 12.71
C LYS A 87 -7.09 6.05 14.16
N THR A 88 -6.15 5.18 14.50
CA THR A 88 -6.07 4.63 15.85
C THR A 88 -5.10 5.37 16.75
N GLN A 89 -4.22 6.19 16.16
CA GLN A 89 -3.16 6.88 16.87
C GLN A 89 -2.25 5.90 17.61
N ARG A 90 -2.11 4.70 17.05
CA ARG A 90 -1.27 3.66 17.63
C ARG A 90 -0.08 3.39 16.73
N PRO A 91 1.09 3.13 17.32
CA PRO A 91 2.25 2.78 16.51
C PRO A 91 2.11 1.36 15.96
N VAL A 92 2.53 1.18 14.72
CA VAL A 92 2.61 -0.13 14.08
C VAL A 92 4.05 -0.33 13.67
N GLN A 93 4.62 -1.46 14.09
CA GLN A 93 5.96 -1.84 13.71
C GLN A 93 5.89 -2.93 12.66
N PHE A 94 6.69 -2.80 11.61
CA PHE A 94 6.75 -3.82 10.59
C PHE A 94 8.17 -3.95 10.05
N GLU A 95 8.44 -5.10 9.45
CA GLU A 95 9.73 -5.37 8.85
C GLU A 95 9.65 -5.08 7.36
N ILE A 96 10.72 -4.52 6.84
CA ILE A 96 10.86 -4.30 5.40
C ILE A 96 11.83 -5.34 4.89
N THR A 97 11.32 -6.32 4.15
CA THR A 97 12.13 -7.42 3.65
C THR A 97 13.13 -6.93 2.62
N GLU A 98 14.13 -7.74 2.34
CA GLU A 98 15.19 -7.36 1.40
C GLU A 98 14.65 -6.96 0.02
N PRO A 99 13.76 -7.75 -0.61
CA PRO A 99 13.22 -7.32 -1.90
C PRO A 99 12.52 -5.98 -1.85
N THR A 100 11.84 -5.70 -0.74
CA THR A 100 11.14 -4.43 -0.56
C THR A 100 12.14 -3.29 -0.37
N ARG A 101 13.20 -3.54 0.42
CA ARG A 101 14.24 -2.53 0.58
C ARG A 101 14.86 -2.16 -0.75
N ASP A 102 15.15 -3.16 -1.58
CA ASP A 102 15.73 -2.93 -2.91
C ASP A 102 14.77 -2.11 -3.78
N ALA A 103 13.49 -2.46 -3.76
CA ALA A 103 12.50 -1.77 -4.57
C ALA A 103 12.33 -0.32 -4.12
N VAL A 104 12.30 -0.09 -2.81
CA VAL A 104 12.14 1.26 -2.26
C VAL A 104 13.38 2.09 -2.58
N ALA A 105 14.56 1.51 -2.42
CA ALA A 105 15.81 2.23 -2.73
C ALA A 105 15.85 2.62 -4.21
N ALA A 106 15.47 1.70 -5.09
CA ALA A 106 15.43 1.99 -6.52
C ALA A 106 14.45 3.10 -6.84
N TRP A 107 13.28 3.10 -6.19
CA TRP A 107 12.29 4.14 -6.41
C TRP A 107 12.76 5.50 -5.91
N ILE A 108 13.37 5.56 -4.73
CA ILE A 108 13.89 6.82 -4.19
C ILE A 108 14.95 7.39 -5.13
N LYS A 109 15.82 6.55 -5.64
CA LYS A 109 16.85 6.98 -6.57
C LYS A 109 16.25 7.43 -7.90
N CYS A 110 15.30 6.66 -8.42
CA CYS A 110 14.64 6.96 -9.69
C CYS A 110 13.91 8.29 -9.63
N GLY A 111 13.22 8.55 -8.52
CA GLY A 111 12.47 9.79 -8.34
C GLY A 111 13.27 10.93 -7.76
N ASN A 112 14.55 10.68 -7.46
CA ASN A 112 15.41 11.70 -6.84
C ASN A 112 14.75 12.29 -5.58
N LEU A 113 14.17 11.41 -4.77
CA LEU A 113 13.42 11.83 -3.59
C LEU A 113 14.38 12.15 -2.44
N LYS A 114 14.02 13.16 -1.67
CA LYS A 114 14.79 13.59 -0.52
C LYS A 114 14.15 13.06 0.76
N SER A 115 14.90 13.16 1.86
CA SER A 115 14.47 12.65 3.15
C SER A 115 13.09 13.16 3.57
N GLU A 116 12.78 14.41 3.28
CA GLU A 116 11.55 15.04 3.72
C GLU A 116 10.42 14.90 2.72
N ASP A 117 10.70 14.37 1.54
CA ASP A 117 9.67 14.17 0.53
C ASP A 117 8.76 13.02 0.92
N TYR A 118 7.53 13.05 0.42
CA TYR A 118 6.67 11.89 0.52
C TYR A 118 7.24 10.79 -0.37
N LEU A 119 7.13 9.57 0.10
CA LEU A 119 7.65 8.43 -0.64
C LEU A 119 6.88 8.22 -1.94
N PHE A 120 5.58 8.50 -1.92
CA PHE A 120 4.74 8.36 -3.10
C PHE A 120 4.07 9.69 -3.42
N PRO A 121 4.80 10.61 -4.07
CA PRO A 121 4.24 11.91 -4.40
C PRO A 121 3.14 11.79 -5.45
N SER A 122 2.22 12.73 -5.41
CA SER A 122 1.18 12.80 -6.42
C SER A 122 1.71 13.43 -7.68
N ARG A 123 1.24 12.95 -8.83
CA ARG A 123 1.53 13.62 -10.10
C ARG A 123 0.70 14.88 -10.28
N LEU A 124 -0.38 14.98 -9.52
CA LEU A 124 -1.26 16.13 -9.58
C LEU A 124 -0.79 17.15 -8.54
N HIS A 125 -0.76 18.40 -8.94
CA HIS A 125 -0.29 19.45 -8.04
C HIS A 125 -1.27 19.77 -6.92
N THR A 126 -2.44 19.13 -6.93
CA THR A 126 -3.46 19.38 -5.92
C THR A 126 -3.20 18.66 -4.61
N SER A 127 -2.28 17.72 -4.61
CA SER A 127 -1.95 16.95 -3.42
C SER A 127 -0.46 16.65 -3.38
N PRO A 128 0.17 16.71 -2.18
CA PRO A 128 1.59 16.40 -2.07
C PRO A 128 1.90 14.92 -2.18
N HIS A 129 0.94 14.05 -1.93
CA HIS A 129 1.12 12.62 -2.02
C HIS A 129 -0.06 11.98 -2.70
N LEU A 130 0.05 10.70 -3.05
CA LEU A 130 -1.07 9.96 -3.62
C LEU A 130 -2.25 10.02 -2.67
N SER A 131 -3.44 10.24 -3.23
CA SER A 131 -4.66 10.10 -2.45
C SER A 131 -5.01 8.63 -2.29
N THR A 132 -5.83 8.32 -1.31
CA THR A 132 -6.31 6.95 -1.14
C THR A 132 -7.09 6.48 -2.36
N ARG A 133 -7.78 7.39 -3.02
CA ARG A 133 -8.51 7.06 -4.26
C ARG A 133 -7.54 6.68 -5.38
N GLN A 134 -6.47 7.44 -5.54
CA GLN A 134 -5.46 7.13 -6.56
C GLN A 134 -4.80 5.79 -6.25
N TYR A 135 -4.48 5.56 -4.99
CA TYR A 135 -3.90 4.29 -4.58
C TYR A 135 -4.84 3.13 -4.90
N ALA A 136 -6.13 3.28 -4.62
CA ALA A 136 -7.10 2.23 -4.90
C ALA A 136 -7.14 1.91 -6.39
N ARG A 137 -7.06 2.92 -7.26
CA ARG A 137 -7.03 2.70 -8.70
C ARG A 137 -5.78 1.96 -9.13
N ILE A 138 -4.66 2.29 -8.53
CA ILE A 138 -3.40 1.60 -8.83
C ILE A 138 -3.52 0.13 -8.46
N VAL A 139 -4.07 -0.16 -7.28
CA VAL A 139 -4.24 -1.53 -6.81
C VAL A 139 -5.18 -2.31 -7.75
N GLU A 140 -6.25 -1.67 -8.18
CA GLU A 140 -7.17 -2.31 -9.14
C GLU A 140 -6.43 -2.71 -10.42
N GLY A 141 -5.55 -1.85 -10.89
CA GLY A 141 -4.79 -2.16 -12.08
C GLY A 141 -3.90 -3.38 -11.90
N TRP A 142 -3.36 -3.56 -10.73
CA TRP A 142 -2.52 -4.74 -10.45
C TRP A 142 -3.31 -6.03 -10.51
N VAL A 143 -4.55 -5.99 -10.06
CA VAL A 143 -5.36 -7.19 -9.91
C VAL A 143 -6.03 -7.58 -11.22
N THR A 144 -6.41 -6.59 -12.02
CA THR A 144 -7.18 -6.85 -13.25
C THR A 144 -6.29 -7.13 -14.45
N ASP A 145 -5.05 -6.75 -14.42
CA ASP A 145 -4.12 -7.04 -15.50
C ASP A 145 -3.54 -8.44 -15.32
#